data_6b934f3b7777c4839ff64e4b0ae88ef3
#
_entry.id   6b934f3b7777c4839ff64e4b0ae88ef3
#
_cell.length_a   1.000
_cell.length_b   1.000
_cell.length_c   1.000
_cell.angle_alpha   90.00
_cell.angle_beta   90.00
_cell.angle_gamma   90.00
#
_symmetry.space_group_name_H-M   'P 1'
#
loop_
_entity.id
_entity.type
_entity.pdbx_description
1 polymer ?
#
loop_
_entity_poly.entity_id
_entity_poly.type
_entity_poly.pdbx_seq_one_letter_code
_entity_poly.pdbx_strand_id
1 'polypeptide(L)'
;MDERLKEAFHKIYEGEAKAALRLKIFAKKAEQEGLPQIAQLFRVIAFSEEIHGERALRRLREIKDTETNLKESFGSETNIAGVAYDYFVKIAGEVGDTMAANIFSNSKDVEDVHANLYKKAMGHLMGERETTYYVCQVCGYVSDGVWPEVCPV
;
A
#
# COMPACT_ATOMS: atom_id res chain seq x y z
N MET A 1 -7.05 5.56 26.09
CA MET A 1 -8.01 6.35 25.26
C MET A 1 -9.34 5.62 25.33
N ASP A 2 -10.46 6.34 25.37
CA ASP A 2 -11.80 5.72 25.27
C ASP A 2 -11.93 4.96 23.95
N GLU A 3 -12.52 3.75 23.96
CA GLU A 3 -12.59 2.89 22.76
C GLU A 3 -13.37 3.53 21.62
N ARG A 4 -14.39 4.32 21.90
CA ARG A 4 -15.16 5.06 20.87
C ARG A 4 -14.30 6.10 20.15
N LEU A 5 -13.39 6.77 20.89
CA LEU A 5 -12.45 7.72 20.31
C LEU A 5 -11.37 6.98 19.48
N LYS A 6 -10.93 5.83 19.95
CA LYS A 6 -9.98 4.99 19.20
C LYS A 6 -10.58 4.56 17.86
N GLU A 7 -11.81 4.03 17.89
CA GLU A 7 -12.53 3.65 16.67
C GLU A 7 -12.73 4.85 15.72
N ALA A 8 -13.06 6.03 16.28
CA ALA A 8 -13.21 7.24 15.48
C ALA A 8 -11.88 7.64 14.78
N PHE A 9 -10.74 7.54 15.47
CA PHE A 9 -9.44 7.83 14.86
C PHE A 9 -9.05 6.80 13.81
N HIS A 10 -9.36 5.51 13.97
CA HIS A 10 -9.18 4.52 12.91
C HIS A 10 -10.02 4.84 11.68
N LYS A 11 -11.30 5.19 11.87
CA LYS A 11 -12.17 5.61 10.76
C LYS A 11 -11.67 6.86 10.02
N ILE A 12 -11.13 7.85 10.76
CA ILE A 12 -10.47 9.02 10.17
C ILE A 12 -9.28 8.54 9.32
N TYR A 13 -8.34 7.79 9.91
CA TYR A 13 -7.16 7.30 9.20
C TYR A 13 -7.52 6.55 7.91
N GLU A 14 -8.45 5.60 7.98
CA GLU A 14 -8.90 4.85 6.80
C GLU A 14 -9.57 5.73 5.74
N GLY A 15 -10.41 6.67 6.16
CA GLY A 15 -11.09 7.60 5.27
C GLY A 15 -10.12 8.50 4.52
N GLU A 16 -9.18 9.11 5.24
CA GLU A 16 -8.18 10.02 4.68
C GLU A 16 -7.15 9.30 3.80
N ALA A 17 -6.71 8.09 4.17
CA ALA A 17 -5.83 7.28 3.33
C ALA A 17 -6.48 6.93 1.98
N LYS A 18 -7.76 6.50 2.00
CA LYS A 18 -8.55 6.24 0.79
C LYS A 18 -8.77 7.51 -0.04
N ALA A 19 -9.06 8.65 0.60
CA ALA A 19 -9.24 9.92 -0.08
C ALA A 19 -7.94 10.38 -0.76
N ALA A 20 -6.81 10.35 -0.05
CA ALA A 20 -5.51 10.74 -0.57
C ALA A 20 -5.12 9.93 -1.81
N LEU A 21 -5.25 8.60 -1.77
CA LEU A 21 -4.95 7.73 -2.92
C LEU A 21 -5.88 8.05 -4.11
N ARG A 22 -7.18 8.14 -3.87
CA ARG A 22 -8.17 8.46 -4.91
C ARG A 22 -7.89 9.80 -5.58
N LEU A 23 -7.57 10.84 -4.81
CA LEU A 23 -7.28 12.17 -5.33
C LEU A 23 -5.98 12.18 -6.18
N LYS A 24 -4.97 11.41 -5.81
CA LYS A 24 -3.76 11.22 -6.64
C LYS A 24 -4.09 10.58 -8.00
N ILE A 25 -5.01 9.61 -8.02
CA ILE A 25 -5.48 8.98 -9.27
C ILE A 25 -6.28 9.99 -10.10
N PHE A 26 -7.17 10.78 -9.48
CA PHE A 26 -7.94 11.83 -10.17
C PHE A 26 -7.04 12.93 -10.73
N ALA A 27 -5.94 13.27 -10.05
CA ALA A 27 -4.95 14.21 -10.57
C ALA A 27 -4.32 13.71 -11.87
N LYS A 28 -3.93 12.42 -11.94
CA LYS A 28 -3.41 11.80 -13.17
C LYS A 28 -4.44 11.86 -14.30
N LYS A 29 -5.72 11.60 -14.00
CA LYS A 29 -6.80 11.68 -15.00
C LYS A 29 -7.01 13.10 -15.51
N ALA A 30 -7.01 14.09 -14.63
CA ALA A 30 -7.14 15.51 -15.01
C ALA A 30 -5.96 15.98 -15.90
N GLU A 31 -4.75 15.49 -15.65
CA GLU A 31 -3.61 15.74 -16.55
C GLU A 31 -3.82 15.17 -17.96
N GLN A 32 -4.29 13.92 -18.04
CA GLN A 32 -4.61 13.28 -19.34
C GLN A 32 -5.71 14.03 -20.10
N GLU A 33 -6.61 14.70 -19.40
CA GLU A 33 -7.68 15.52 -19.97
C GLU A 33 -7.25 16.98 -20.27
N GLY A 34 -5.99 17.33 -20.02
CA GLY A 34 -5.47 18.68 -20.29
C GLY A 34 -5.93 19.72 -19.26
N LEU A 35 -6.26 19.31 -18.03
CA LEU A 35 -6.75 20.18 -16.96
C LEU A 35 -5.71 20.31 -15.80
N PRO A 36 -4.54 20.93 -16.06
CA PRO A 36 -3.42 20.94 -15.10
C PRO A 36 -3.76 21.65 -13.79
N GLN A 37 -4.61 22.68 -13.81
CA GLN A 37 -5.02 23.39 -12.60
C GLN A 37 -5.90 22.52 -11.68
N ILE A 38 -6.77 21.70 -12.26
CA ILE A 38 -7.57 20.72 -11.51
C ILE A 38 -6.71 19.60 -10.98
N ALA A 39 -5.74 19.12 -11.77
CA ALA A 39 -4.76 18.13 -11.31
C ALA A 39 -3.94 18.65 -10.10
N GLN A 40 -3.52 19.92 -10.16
CA GLN A 40 -2.84 20.56 -9.03
C GLN A 40 -3.72 20.64 -7.78
N LEU A 41 -4.98 21.03 -7.93
CA LEU A 41 -5.94 21.09 -6.81
C LEU A 41 -6.08 19.69 -6.15
N PHE A 42 -6.28 18.63 -6.95
CA PHE A 42 -6.38 17.28 -6.42
C PHE A 42 -5.11 16.86 -5.66
N ARG A 43 -3.92 17.18 -6.15
CA ARG A 43 -2.65 16.88 -5.44
C ARG A 43 -2.52 17.62 -4.12
N VAL A 44 -2.89 18.90 -4.08
CA VAL A 44 -2.82 19.71 -2.84
C VAL A 44 -3.79 19.17 -1.79
N ILE A 45 -5.03 18.82 -2.19
CA ILE A 45 -5.99 18.24 -1.26
C ILE A 45 -5.51 16.83 -0.81
N ALA A 46 -5.00 16.00 -1.73
CA ALA A 46 -4.46 14.69 -1.35
C ALA A 46 -3.38 14.79 -0.27
N PHE A 47 -2.49 15.77 -0.37
CA PHE A 47 -1.47 16.02 0.65
C PHE A 47 -2.07 16.48 1.98
N SER A 48 -3.14 17.29 1.95
CA SER A 48 -3.87 17.66 3.18
C SER A 48 -4.46 16.44 3.88
N GLU A 49 -5.05 15.50 3.12
CA GLU A 49 -5.64 14.28 3.68
C GLU A 49 -4.56 13.33 4.26
N GLU A 50 -3.37 13.30 3.66
CA GLU A 50 -2.22 12.58 4.25
C GLU A 50 -1.85 13.12 5.63
N ILE A 51 -1.85 14.46 5.82
CA ILE A 51 -1.59 15.09 7.11
C ILE A 51 -2.67 14.71 8.14
N HIS A 52 -3.94 14.68 7.74
CA HIS A 52 -5.04 14.27 8.62
C HIS A 52 -4.89 12.80 9.05
N GLY A 53 -4.59 11.91 8.11
CA GLY A 53 -4.34 10.49 8.38
C GLY A 53 -3.14 10.28 9.32
N GLU A 54 -2.02 10.97 9.06
CA GLU A 54 -0.83 10.92 9.94
C GLU A 54 -1.16 11.37 11.37
N ARG A 55 -1.92 12.46 11.52
CA ARG A 55 -2.33 12.95 12.85
C ARG A 55 -3.20 11.95 13.59
N ALA A 56 -4.07 11.22 12.88
CA ALA A 56 -4.86 10.14 13.47
C ALA A 56 -3.97 8.99 13.97
N LEU A 57 -3.04 8.50 13.16
CA LEU A 57 -2.07 7.46 13.56
C LEU A 57 -1.21 7.88 14.75
N ARG A 58 -0.71 9.12 14.76
CA ARG A 58 0.03 9.67 15.91
C ARG A 58 -0.82 9.67 17.18
N ARG A 59 -2.10 10.04 17.09
CA ARG A 59 -3.02 10.06 18.23
C ARG A 59 -3.34 8.65 18.74
N LEU A 60 -3.40 7.67 17.84
CA LEU A 60 -3.53 6.23 18.15
C LEU A 60 -2.25 5.64 18.77
N ARG A 61 -1.11 6.30 18.62
CA ARG A 61 0.22 5.80 18.99
C ARG A 61 0.62 4.54 18.21
N GLU A 62 0.23 4.46 16.95
CA GLU A 62 0.53 3.36 16.05
C GLU A 62 1.82 3.57 15.24
N ILE A 63 2.40 4.76 15.29
CA ILE A 63 3.74 5.01 14.77
C ILE A 63 4.75 4.66 15.87
N LYS A 64 5.43 3.52 15.70
CA LYS A 64 6.40 2.97 16.64
C LYS A 64 7.84 3.27 16.18
N ASP A 65 8.80 2.60 16.82
CA ASP A 65 10.16 2.52 16.30
C ASP A 65 10.23 1.72 14.98
N THR A 66 11.30 1.89 14.23
CA THR A 66 11.45 1.28 12.90
C THR A 66 11.38 -0.24 12.95
N GLU A 67 11.94 -0.88 13.97
CA GLU A 67 11.93 -2.34 14.09
C GLU A 67 10.50 -2.87 14.28
N THR A 68 9.73 -2.21 15.15
CA THR A 68 8.33 -2.55 15.39
C THR A 68 7.49 -2.32 14.13
N ASN A 69 7.66 -1.17 13.46
CA ASN A 69 6.94 -0.86 12.23
C ASN A 69 7.25 -1.87 11.10
N LEU A 70 8.50 -2.34 10.98
CA LEU A 70 8.86 -3.39 10.02
C LEU A 70 8.16 -4.73 10.34
N LYS A 71 8.09 -5.11 11.62
CA LYS A 71 7.39 -6.34 12.06
C LYS A 71 5.90 -6.26 11.79
N GLU A 72 5.29 -5.12 12.08
CA GLU A 72 3.86 -4.89 11.81
C GLU A 72 3.57 -4.92 10.30
N SER A 73 4.41 -4.26 9.47
CA SER A 73 4.30 -4.30 8.02
C SER A 73 4.45 -5.71 7.47
N PHE A 74 5.47 -6.47 7.92
CA PHE A 74 5.62 -7.88 7.54
C PHE A 74 4.40 -8.73 7.90
N GLY A 75 3.85 -8.54 9.11
CA GLY A 75 2.65 -9.24 9.56
C GLY A 75 1.42 -8.89 8.73
N SER A 76 1.26 -7.63 8.34
CA SER A 76 0.18 -7.16 7.46
C SER A 76 0.24 -7.82 6.09
N GLU A 77 1.39 -7.77 5.40
CA GLU A 77 1.55 -8.37 4.07
C GLU A 77 1.29 -9.88 4.10
N THR A 78 1.86 -10.57 5.09
CA THR A 78 1.68 -12.02 5.22
C THR A 78 0.21 -12.40 5.44
N ASN A 79 -0.52 -11.63 6.25
CA ASN A 79 -1.94 -11.88 6.51
C ASN A 79 -2.81 -11.57 5.29
N ILE A 80 -2.54 -10.46 4.59
CA ILE A 80 -3.26 -10.07 3.37
C ILE A 80 -3.02 -11.11 2.26
N ALA A 81 -1.76 -11.48 1.99
CA ALA A 81 -1.43 -12.46 0.96
C ALA A 81 -2.01 -13.85 1.26
N GLY A 82 -1.84 -14.33 2.51
CA GLY A 82 -2.20 -15.70 2.87
C GLY A 82 -3.68 -15.93 3.15
N VAL A 83 -4.47 -14.91 3.47
CA VAL A 83 -5.87 -15.08 3.89
C VAL A 83 -6.83 -14.31 3.00
N ALA A 84 -6.61 -13.01 2.80
CA ALA A 84 -7.58 -12.17 2.11
C ALA A 84 -7.60 -12.46 0.60
N TYR A 85 -6.43 -12.52 -0.05
CA TYR A 85 -6.38 -12.73 -1.50
C TYR A 85 -6.81 -14.15 -1.90
N ASP A 86 -6.52 -15.19 -1.13
CA ASP A 86 -7.03 -16.55 -1.41
C ASP A 86 -8.55 -16.57 -1.42
N TYR A 87 -9.17 -15.86 -0.49
CA TYR A 87 -10.62 -15.73 -0.45
C TYR A 87 -11.15 -14.91 -1.65
N PHE A 88 -10.49 -13.83 -2.05
CA PHE A 88 -10.93 -13.02 -3.19
C PHE A 88 -10.78 -13.75 -4.52
N VAL A 89 -9.70 -14.50 -4.74
CA VAL A 89 -9.51 -15.37 -5.92
C VAL A 89 -10.61 -16.40 -5.99
N LYS A 90 -10.96 -17.02 -4.86
CA LYS A 90 -12.06 -17.99 -4.79
C LYS A 90 -13.40 -17.36 -5.21
N ILE A 91 -13.77 -16.20 -4.66
CA ILE A 91 -14.99 -15.47 -5.03
C ILE A 91 -15.00 -15.16 -6.54
N ALA A 92 -13.90 -14.63 -7.08
CA ALA A 92 -13.81 -14.33 -8.50
C ALA A 92 -14.03 -15.57 -9.38
N GLY A 93 -13.51 -16.72 -8.97
CA GLY A 93 -13.74 -18.01 -9.62
C GLY A 93 -15.21 -18.46 -9.54
N GLU A 94 -15.85 -18.31 -8.39
CA GLU A 94 -17.27 -18.67 -8.19
C GLU A 94 -18.23 -17.85 -9.07
N VAL A 95 -17.92 -16.56 -9.31
CA VAL A 95 -18.72 -15.69 -10.18
C VAL A 95 -18.27 -15.70 -11.64
N GLY A 96 -17.17 -16.39 -11.96
CA GLY A 96 -16.63 -16.50 -13.33
C GLY A 96 -15.93 -15.24 -13.84
N ASP A 97 -15.51 -14.31 -12.96
CA ASP A 97 -14.75 -13.11 -13.35
C ASP A 97 -13.24 -13.42 -13.40
N THR A 98 -12.77 -13.83 -14.57
CA THR A 98 -11.36 -14.17 -14.81
C THR A 98 -10.43 -12.96 -14.68
N MET A 99 -10.90 -11.75 -15.00
CA MET A 99 -10.10 -10.53 -14.85
C MET A 99 -9.88 -10.23 -13.38
N ALA A 100 -10.92 -10.28 -12.56
CA ALA A 100 -10.80 -10.11 -11.11
C ALA A 100 -9.89 -11.17 -10.49
N ALA A 101 -10.02 -12.43 -10.89
CA ALA A 101 -9.17 -13.53 -10.42
C ALA A 101 -7.69 -13.26 -10.72
N ASN A 102 -7.36 -12.81 -11.93
CA ASN A 102 -5.99 -12.46 -12.30
C ASN A 102 -5.44 -11.26 -11.49
N ILE A 103 -6.26 -10.21 -11.30
CA ILE A 103 -5.86 -9.05 -10.48
C ILE A 103 -5.55 -9.50 -9.05
N PHE A 104 -6.41 -10.30 -8.44
CA PHE A 104 -6.20 -10.76 -7.06
C PHE A 104 -5.00 -11.71 -6.94
N SER A 105 -4.79 -12.60 -7.92
CA SER A 105 -3.64 -13.51 -7.94
C SER A 105 -2.33 -12.74 -8.07
N ASN A 106 -2.25 -11.81 -9.03
CA ASN A 106 -1.05 -10.98 -9.21
C ASN A 106 -0.77 -10.12 -7.98
N SER A 107 -1.81 -9.54 -7.36
CA SER A 107 -1.63 -8.77 -6.13
C SER A 107 -1.09 -9.65 -5.01
N LYS A 108 -1.62 -10.87 -4.82
CA LYS A 108 -1.11 -11.83 -3.84
C LYS A 108 0.37 -12.11 -4.02
N ASP A 109 0.81 -12.40 -5.26
CA ASP A 109 2.21 -12.67 -5.56
C ASP A 109 3.11 -11.47 -5.23
N VAL A 110 2.60 -10.24 -5.42
CA VAL A 110 3.30 -9.01 -5.07
C VAL A 110 3.40 -8.83 -3.55
N GLU A 111 2.34 -9.11 -2.78
CA GLU A 111 2.37 -9.01 -1.30
C GLU A 111 3.35 -10.03 -0.69
N ASP A 112 3.48 -11.23 -1.27
CA ASP A 112 4.50 -12.21 -0.87
C ASP A 112 5.93 -11.67 -1.09
N VAL A 113 6.15 -10.93 -2.17
CA VAL A 113 7.43 -10.23 -2.42
C VAL A 113 7.67 -9.14 -1.39
N HIS A 114 6.66 -8.32 -1.08
CA HIS A 114 6.75 -7.27 -0.06
C HIS A 114 7.09 -7.87 1.32
N ALA A 115 6.41 -8.93 1.73
CA ALA A 115 6.71 -9.65 2.97
C ALA A 115 8.17 -10.12 3.02
N ASN A 116 8.69 -10.68 1.92
CA ASN A 116 10.09 -11.09 1.85
C ASN A 116 11.08 -9.92 1.93
N LEU A 117 10.75 -8.76 1.35
CA LEU A 117 11.56 -7.54 1.47
C LEU A 117 11.61 -7.03 2.92
N TYR A 118 10.46 -6.98 3.62
CA TYR A 118 10.43 -6.64 5.04
C TYR A 118 11.22 -7.61 5.90
N LYS A 119 11.13 -8.92 5.63
CA LYS A 119 11.90 -9.95 6.31
C LYS A 119 13.42 -9.76 6.12
N LYS A 120 13.85 -9.45 4.90
CA LYS A 120 15.26 -9.11 4.62
C LYS A 120 15.68 -7.86 5.38
N ALA A 121 14.86 -6.80 5.35
CA ALA A 121 15.16 -5.54 6.05
C ALA A 121 15.32 -5.76 7.56
N MET A 122 14.49 -6.55 8.19
CA MET A 122 14.64 -6.91 9.61
C MET A 122 15.96 -7.65 9.90
N GLY A 123 16.42 -8.49 8.99
CA GLY A 123 17.70 -9.20 9.12
C GLY A 123 18.94 -8.30 8.95
N HIS A 124 18.77 -7.09 8.43
CA HIS A 124 19.83 -6.14 8.13
C HIS A 124 19.68 -4.79 8.86
N LEU A 125 18.80 -4.70 9.85
CA LEU A 125 18.53 -3.46 10.61
C LEU A 125 19.79 -2.79 11.19
N MET A 126 20.84 -3.57 11.46
CA MET A 126 22.12 -3.13 12.00
C MET A 126 23.20 -3.02 10.93
N GLY A 127 22.88 -3.29 9.66
CA GLY A 127 23.83 -3.24 8.54
C GLY A 127 23.48 -2.07 7.61
N GLU A 128 24.50 -1.26 7.28
CA GLU A 128 24.39 -0.26 6.22
C GLU A 128 24.35 -0.99 4.88
N ARG A 129 23.15 -1.23 4.35
CA ARG A 129 22.95 -1.74 3.01
C ARG A 129 22.32 -0.67 2.13
N GLU A 130 23.13 -0.07 1.28
CA GLU A 130 22.61 0.75 0.19
C GLU A 130 22.07 -0.16 -0.91
N THR A 131 20.84 0.08 -1.32
CA THR A 131 20.20 -0.61 -2.45
C THR A 131 19.26 0.33 -3.19
N THR A 132 18.98 0.01 -4.44
CA THR A 132 17.96 0.71 -5.24
C THR A 132 16.77 -0.23 -5.42
N TYR A 133 15.59 0.26 -5.10
CA TYR A 133 14.36 -0.47 -5.36
C TYR A 133 13.72 -0.02 -6.66
N TYR A 134 13.21 -0.98 -7.45
CA TYR A 134 12.49 -0.74 -8.68
C TYR A 134 11.06 -1.23 -8.54
N VAL A 135 10.08 -0.45 -9.01
CA VAL A 135 8.66 -0.77 -8.86
C VAL A 135 8.01 -0.90 -10.23
N CYS A 136 7.37 -2.02 -10.48
CA CYS A 136 6.56 -2.22 -11.67
C CYS A 136 5.31 -1.32 -11.62
N GLN A 137 5.12 -0.49 -12.64
CA GLN A 137 3.99 0.44 -12.70
C GLN A 137 2.65 -0.23 -13.06
N VAL A 138 2.68 -1.53 -13.37
CA VAL A 138 1.48 -2.31 -13.74
C VAL A 138 0.94 -3.08 -12.54
N CYS A 139 1.77 -3.90 -11.88
CA CYS A 139 1.34 -4.78 -10.81
C CYS A 139 1.84 -4.39 -9.41
N GLY A 140 2.79 -3.44 -9.28
CA GLY A 140 3.37 -3.05 -8.01
C GLY A 140 4.54 -3.93 -7.55
N TYR A 141 4.96 -4.95 -8.32
CA TYR A 141 6.13 -5.77 -7.97
C TYR A 141 7.35 -4.91 -7.65
N VAL A 142 8.05 -5.23 -6.57
CA VAL A 142 9.26 -4.51 -6.12
C VAL A 142 10.48 -5.41 -6.27
N SER A 143 11.48 -4.94 -7.01
CA SER A 143 12.79 -5.57 -7.15
C SER A 143 13.83 -4.84 -6.30
N ASP A 144 14.70 -5.62 -5.64
CA ASP A 144 15.75 -5.15 -4.73
C ASP A 144 17.12 -5.24 -5.42
N GLY A 145 17.66 -4.10 -5.83
CA GLY A 145 19.01 -3.95 -6.38
C GLY A 145 19.19 -4.34 -7.84
N VAL A 146 18.22 -4.99 -8.46
CA VAL A 146 18.32 -5.46 -9.86
C VAL A 146 17.08 -5.03 -10.64
N TRP A 147 17.30 -4.41 -11.79
CA TRP A 147 16.22 -4.14 -12.75
C TRP A 147 15.90 -5.43 -13.52
N PRO A 148 14.72 -6.04 -13.39
CA PRO A 148 14.36 -7.21 -14.18
C PRO A 148 14.04 -6.81 -15.62
N GLU A 149 14.48 -7.58 -16.61
CA GLU A 149 14.15 -7.33 -18.03
C GLU A 149 12.65 -7.50 -18.29
N VAL A 150 12.01 -8.43 -17.57
CA VAL A 150 10.57 -8.70 -17.62
C VAL A 150 10.06 -8.81 -16.19
N CYS A 151 8.88 -8.24 -15.92
CA CYS A 151 8.23 -8.38 -14.62
C CYS A 151 7.91 -9.86 -14.37
N PRO A 152 8.30 -10.44 -13.22
CA PRO A 152 8.06 -11.84 -12.93
C PRO A 152 6.62 -12.18 -12.50
N VAL A 153 5.78 -11.15 -12.30
CA VAL A 153 4.35 -11.24 -11.92
C VAL A 153 3.44 -10.87 -13.07
#